data_94527381b22e07739c3f4b32443d2f82
#
_entry.id   94527381b22e07739c3f4b32443d2f82
#
_cell.length_a   1.000
_cell.length_b   1.000
_cell.length_c   1.000
_cell.angle_alpha   90.00
_cell.angle_beta   90.00
_cell.angle_gamma   90.00
#
_symmetry.space_group_name_H-M   'P 1'
#
loop_
_entity.id
_entity.type
_entity.pdbx_description
1 polymer ?
#
loop_
_entity_poly.entity_id
_entity_poly.type
_entity_poly.pdbx_seq_one_letter_code
_entity_poly.pdbx_strand_id
1 'polypeptide(L)'
;FTYTIRLRGGVHFSDGTALTAQDVAVTLLRAQHSSRYAARLADVTAIKAAGSDTVTIQLAQDRRDFTALLDIPIVKAGTENDPFPTGTGPYTKSGSAELLARNSHWWRSVTLPFDQINLLSYKSQEAAAYAFSSHDVHLLAYDMTGSRGDVASTSGSYTDADTTILQFLGFNHSRSLFQKAEMRLAISMAMDRATYVSA
;
A
#
# COMPACT_ATOMS: atom_id res chain seq x y z
N PHE A 1 21.34 15.91 5.38
CA PHE A 1 20.69 15.19 6.49
C PHE A 1 20.81 13.69 6.24
N THR A 2 21.17 12.91 7.29
CA THR A 2 21.45 11.48 7.14
C THR A 2 20.64 10.69 8.15
N TYR A 3 19.90 9.71 7.67
CA TYR A 3 19.22 8.70 8.49
C TYR A 3 20.02 7.40 8.46
N THR A 4 20.25 6.82 9.63
CA THR A 4 20.87 5.51 9.78
C THR A 4 19.83 4.55 10.33
N ILE A 5 19.47 3.55 9.55
CA ILE A 5 18.43 2.59 9.87
C ILE A 5 19.07 1.24 10.09
N ARG A 6 18.88 0.68 11.28
CA ARG A 6 19.32 -0.68 11.61
C ARG A 6 18.18 -1.67 11.37
N LEU A 7 18.46 -2.70 10.62
CA LEU A 7 17.50 -3.75 10.32
C LEU A 7 17.28 -4.67 11.51
N ARG A 8 16.10 -5.24 11.61
CA ARG A 8 15.79 -6.28 12.59
C ARG A 8 16.58 -7.54 12.25
N GLY A 9 17.25 -8.12 13.25
CA GLY A 9 17.92 -9.41 13.10
C GLY A 9 16.93 -10.57 12.98
N GLY A 10 17.38 -11.66 12.34
CA GLY A 10 16.60 -12.90 12.21
C GLY A 10 15.44 -12.84 11.21
N VAL A 11 15.36 -11.81 10.38
CA VAL A 11 14.39 -11.74 9.29
C VAL A 11 14.90 -12.52 8.08
N HIS A 12 14.06 -13.41 7.55
CA HIS A 12 14.35 -14.19 6.35
C HIS A 12 13.30 -13.96 5.28
N PHE A 13 13.71 -14.06 4.05
CA PHE A 13 12.82 -14.14 2.92
C PHE A 13 12.07 -15.47 2.89
N SER A 14 11.02 -15.58 2.09
CA SER A 14 10.22 -16.79 1.98
C SER A 14 10.99 -18.01 1.43
N ASP A 15 12.12 -17.79 0.78
CA ASP A 15 13.06 -18.84 0.33
C ASP A 15 14.09 -19.26 1.40
N GLY A 16 14.00 -18.73 2.61
CA GLY A 16 14.90 -19.01 3.74
C GLY A 16 16.19 -18.19 3.76
N THR A 17 16.47 -17.37 2.76
CA THR A 17 17.67 -16.50 2.79
C THR A 17 17.49 -15.32 3.73
N ALA A 18 18.56 -14.90 4.40
CA ALA A 18 18.51 -13.78 5.35
C ALA A 18 18.31 -12.44 4.62
N LEU A 19 17.48 -11.56 5.21
CA LEU A 19 17.36 -10.16 4.78
C LEU A 19 18.66 -9.41 5.09
N THR A 20 19.15 -8.66 4.11
CA THR A 20 20.35 -7.83 4.24
C THR A 20 20.07 -6.36 3.96
N ALA A 21 20.99 -5.48 4.39
CA ALA A 21 20.94 -4.07 4.06
C ALA A 21 21.02 -3.79 2.56
N GLN A 22 21.64 -4.70 1.80
CA GLN A 22 21.71 -4.61 0.33
C GLN A 22 20.33 -4.77 -0.30
N ASP A 23 19.51 -5.72 0.18
CA ASP A 23 18.14 -5.92 -0.32
C ASP A 23 17.29 -4.67 -0.11
N VAL A 24 17.40 -4.06 1.06
CA VAL A 24 16.69 -2.81 1.39
C VAL A 24 17.18 -1.67 0.49
N ALA A 25 18.50 -1.50 0.34
CA ALA A 25 19.04 -0.43 -0.48
C ALA A 25 18.62 -0.55 -1.95
N VAL A 26 18.68 -1.75 -2.54
CA VAL A 26 18.25 -2.02 -3.92
C VAL A 26 16.75 -1.75 -4.10
N THR A 27 15.93 -2.23 -3.16
CA THR A 27 14.47 -1.98 -3.20
C THR A 27 14.15 -0.48 -3.16
N LEU A 28 14.76 0.26 -2.26
CA LEU A 28 14.51 1.71 -2.10
C LEU A 28 15.03 2.51 -3.30
N LEU A 29 16.20 2.16 -3.86
CA LEU A 29 16.72 2.77 -5.09
C LEU A 29 15.77 2.57 -6.27
N ARG A 30 15.20 1.38 -6.40
CA ARG A 30 14.20 1.10 -7.42
C ARG A 30 12.90 1.88 -7.15
N ALA A 31 12.47 1.98 -5.90
CA ALA A 31 11.29 2.71 -5.51
C ALA A 31 11.36 4.20 -5.88
N GLN A 32 12.56 4.82 -5.89
CA GLN A 32 12.76 6.20 -6.34
C GLN A 32 12.32 6.42 -7.81
N HIS A 33 12.34 5.38 -8.62
CA HIS A 33 11.94 5.44 -10.04
C HIS A 33 10.55 4.86 -10.31
N SER A 34 9.85 4.42 -9.28
CA SER A 34 8.51 3.85 -9.37
C SER A 34 7.46 4.96 -9.40
N SER A 35 6.47 4.87 -10.28
CA SER A 35 5.33 5.81 -10.30
C SER A 35 4.57 5.88 -8.97
N ARG A 36 4.60 4.80 -8.19
CA ARG A 36 3.93 4.71 -6.90
C ARG A 36 4.69 5.38 -5.75
N TYR A 37 6.03 5.28 -5.75
CA TYR A 37 6.85 5.66 -4.59
C TYR A 37 7.81 6.83 -4.85
N ALA A 38 8.03 7.22 -6.10
CA ALA A 38 8.99 8.27 -6.45
C ALA A 38 8.74 9.58 -5.69
N ALA A 39 7.49 10.02 -5.58
CA ALA A 39 7.13 11.24 -4.88
C ALA A 39 7.48 11.20 -3.37
N ARG A 40 7.41 10.01 -2.73
CA ARG A 40 7.77 9.85 -1.31
C ARG A 40 9.26 9.96 -1.06
N LEU A 41 10.06 9.55 -2.05
CA LEU A 41 11.52 9.50 -1.98
C LEU A 41 12.18 10.65 -2.76
N ALA A 42 11.44 11.68 -3.14
CA ALA A 42 11.93 12.80 -3.97
C ALA A 42 13.10 13.56 -3.32
N ASP A 43 13.11 13.68 -1.99
CA ASP A 43 14.18 14.35 -1.24
C ASP A 43 15.41 13.45 -0.99
N VAL A 44 15.35 12.17 -1.35
CA VAL A 44 16.44 11.22 -1.11
C VAL A 44 17.52 11.39 -2.15
N THR A 45 18.73 11.73 -1.70
CA THR A 45 19.90 11.98 -2.56
C THR A 45 20.83 10.78 -2.65
N ALA A 46 20.88 9.94 -1.61
CA ALA A 46 21.68 8.72 -1.63
C ALA A 46 21.09 7.65 -0.70
N ILE A 47 21.22 6.39 -1.09
CA ILE A 47 20.88 5.21 -0.29
C ILE A 47 22.07 4.25 -0.39
N LYS A 48 22.58 3.81 0.77
CA LYS A 48 23.73 2.90 0.83
C LYS A 48 23.54 1.84 1.91
N ALA A 49 23.87 0.61 1.60
CA ALA A 49 24.08 -0.42 2.61
C ALA A 49 25.42 -0.17 3.35
N ALA A 50 25.40 -0.23 4.66
CA ALA A 50 26.56 -0.11 5.53
C ALA A 50 26.68 -1.38 6.37
N GLY A 51 27.45 -2.36 5.87
CA GLY A 51 27.48 -3.72 6.44
C GLY A 51 26.25 -4.54 6.07
N SER A 52 25.92 -5.54 6.87
CA SER A 52 24.84 -6.49 6.58
C SER A 52 23.46 -6.03 7.10
N ASP A 53 23.43 -5.19 8.13
CA ASP A 53 22.21 -4.85 8.87
C ASP A 53 21.89 -3.35 8.94
N THR A 54 22.67 -2.50 8.30
CA THR A 54 22.53 -1.06 8.41
C THR A 54 22.36 -0.41 7.02
N VAL A 55 21.37 0.47 6.89
CA VAL A 55 21.14 1.28 5.69
C VAL A 55 21.28 2.75 6.05
N THR A 56 22.05 3.50 5.27
CA THR A 56 22.14 4.96 5.38
C THR A 56 21.41 5.62 4.22
N ILE A 57 20.55 6.59 4.56
CA ILE A 57 19.76 7.36 3.60
C ILE A 57 20.08 8.84 3.79
N GLN A 58 20.50 9.50 2.74
CA GLN A 58 20.78 10.93 2.73
C GLN A 58 19.62 11.71 2.09
N LEU A 59 19.22 12.80 2.72
CA LEU A 59 18.18 13.69 2.24
C LEU A 59 18.78 15.06 1.88
N ALA A 60 18.22 15.72 0.87
CA ALA A 60 18.55 17.09 0.48
C ALA A 60 18.15 18.10 1.58
N GLN A 61 17.06 17.85 2.29
CA GLN A 61 16.53 18.71 3.35
C GLN A 61 16.09 17.90 4.56
N ASP A 62 15.91 18.56 5.71
CA ASP A 62 15.41 17.90 6.93
C ASP A 62 13.92 17.54 6.76
N ARG A 63 13.58 16.30 7.07
CA ARG A 63 12.23 15.79 6.97
C ARG A 63 11.89 14.90 8.16
N ARG A 64 11.27 15.47 9.18
CA ARG A 64 10.98 14.77 10.45
C ARG A 64 10.06 13.56 10.29
N ASP A 65 9.20 13.56 9.28
CA ASP A 65 8.26 12.48 8.97
C ASP A 65 8.81 11.42 8.00
N PHE A 66 10.11 11.52 7.65
CA PHE A 66 10.70 10.66 6.61
C PHE A 66 10.51 9.16 6.87
N THR A 67 10.62 8.74 8.14
CA THR A 67 10.46 7.32 8.49
C THR A 67 9.06 6.77 8.20
N ALA A 68 8.02 7.62 8.25
CA ALA A 68 6.65 7.23 7.89
C ALA A 68 6.48 6.97 6.38
N LEU A 69 7.42 7.44 5.55
CA LEU A 69 7.39 7.24 4.11
C LEU A 69 8.05 5.92 3.67
N LEU A 70 8.66 5.20 4.61
CA LEU A 70 9.37 3.93 4.38
C LEU A 70 8.46 2.70 4.47
N ASP A 71 7.15 2.87 4.34
CA ASP A 71 6.17 1.78 4.21
C ASP A 71 6.21 1.12 2.82
N ILE A 72 7.43 0.88 2.33
CA ILE A 72 7.71 0.31 1.02
C ILE A 72 8.03 -1.19 1.21
N PRO A 73 7.29 -2.09 0.54
CA PRO A 73 7.57 -3.52 0.62
C PRO A 73 8.98 -3.85 0.15
N ILE A 74 9.77 -4.50 1.01
CA ILE A 74 11.12 -4.92 0.67
C ILE A 74 11.06 -6.28 -0.04
N VAL A 75 11.77 -6.38 -1.16
CA VAL A 75 11.92 -7.61 -1.94
C VAL A 75 13.39 -8.02 -1.99
N LYS A 76 13.64 -9.30 -2.18
CA LYS A 76 15.00 -9.84 -2.31
C LYS A 76 15.68 -9.29 -3.56
N ALA A 77 16.90 -8.81 -3.39
CA ALA A 77 17.71 -8.31 -4.49
C ALA A 77 17.89 -9.39 -5.58
N GLY A 78 17.69 -9.01 -6.84
CA GLY A 78 17.71 -9.91 -7.99
C GLY A 78 16.36 -10.54 -8.35
N THR A 79 15.31 -10.35 -7.53
CA THR A 79 13.93 -10.82 -7.83
C THR A 79 12.97 -9.69 -8.17
N GLU A 80 13.44 -8.47 -8.28
CA GLU A 80 12.61 -7.24 -8.41
C GLU A 80 11.76 -7.21 -9.68
N ASN A 81 12.18 -7.94 -10.71
CA ASN A 81 11.48 -8.02 -12.00
C ASN A 81 10.59 -9.26 -12.13
N ASP A 82 10.61 -10.14 -11.12
CA ASP A 82 9.75 -11.32 -11.14
C ASP A 82 8.28 -10.87 -10.99
N PRO A 83 7.35 -11.59 -11.63
CA PRO A 83 5.91 -11.33 -11.43
C PRO A 83 5.47 -11.40 -9.96
N PHE A 84 6.19 -12.17 -9.15
CA PHE A 84 6.01 -12.33 -7.72
C PHE A 84 7.38 -12.31 -7.02
N PRO A 85 7.92 -11.12 -6.72
CA PRO A 85 9.21 -11.00 -6.07
C PRO A 85 9.23 -11.68 -4.71
N THR A 86 10.38 -12.24 -4.33
CA THR A 86 10.56 -12.90 -3.04
C THR A 86 10.53 -11.87 -1.91
N GLY A 87 9.62 -12.01 -0.96
CA GLY A 87 9.41 -11.10 0.17
C GLY A 87 9.55 -11.77 1.52
N THR A 88 9.38 -10.98 2.60
CA THR A 88 9.47 -11.41 4.00
C THR A 88 8.09 -11.49 4.67
N GLY A 89 7.00 -11.47 3.89
CA GLY A 89 5.63 -11.46 4.36
C GLY A 89 5.17 -12.78 4.97
N PRO A 90 3.98 -12.80 5.62
CA PRO A 90 3.42 -13.99 6.28
C PRO A 90 3.01 -15.09 5.29
N TYR A 91 2.71 -14.72 4.06
CA TYR A 91 2.33 -15.63 2.98
C TYR A 91 3.22 -15.43 1.77
N THR A 92 3.42 -16.49 1.02
CA THR A 92 4.19 -16.52 -0.23
C THR A 92 3.40 -17.22 -1.33
N LYS A 93 3.71 -16.89 -2.58
CA LYS A 93 3.10 -17.54 -3.73
C LYS A 93 3.41 -19.05 -3.71
N SER A 94 2.40 -19.87 -3.99
CA SER A 94 2.52 -21.34 -4.07
C SER A 94 1.85 -21.85 -5.34
N GLY A 95 2.64 -22.39 -6.25
CA GLY A 95 2.12 -22.96 -7.51
C GLY A 95 1.52 -21.87 -8.43
N SER A 96 0.18 -21.74 -8.47
CA SER A 96 -0.49 -20.73 -9.30
C SER A 96 -0.33 -19.31 -8.77
N ALA A 97 -0.59 -18.31 -9.63
CA ALA A 97 -0.54 -16.90 -9.25
C ALA A 97 -1.60 -16.51 -8.20
N GLU A 98 -2.66 -17.31 -8.09
CA GLU A 98 -3.84 -17.06 -7.28
C GLU A 98 -3.81 -17.78 -5.94
N LEU A 99 -2.76 -18.57 -5.65
CA LEU A 99 -2.61 -19.30 -4.40
C LEU A 99 -1.45 -18.76 -3.58
N LEU A 100 -1.74 -18.34 -2.36
CA LEU A 100 -0.76 -18.00 -1.34
C LEU A 100 -0.71 -19.09 -0.27
N ALA A 101 0.48 -19.54 0.09
CA ALA A 101 0.72 -20.47 1.18
C ALA A 101 1.44 -19.77 2.33
N ARG A 102 1.29 -20.29 3.54
CA ARG A 102 1.98 -19.82 4.74
C ARG A 102 3.49 -19.82 4.51
N ASN A 103 4.14 -18.70 4.84
CA ASN A 103 5.60 -18.60 4.83
C ASN A 103 6.17 -19.20 6.13
N SER A 104 6.86 -20.34 6.03
CA SER A 104 7.50 -21.00 7.18
C SER A 104 8.67 -20.21 7.77
N HIS A 105 9.22 -19.25 7.03
CA HIS A 105 10.33 -18.39 7.46
C HIS A 105 9.85 -17.01 7.95
N TRP A 106 8.53 -16.86 8.17
CA TRP A 106 8.03 -15.57 8.64
C TRP A 106 8.57 -15.23 10.03
N TRP A 107 9.14 -14.04 10.14
CA TRP A 107 9.93 -13.57 11.28
C TRP A 107 9.11 -13.27 12.56
N ARG A 108 7.79 -13.19 12.48
CA ARG A 108 6.95 -13.01 13.67
C ARG A 108 6.54 -14.36 14.26
N SER A 109 6.69 -14.49 15.56
CA SER A 109 6.24 -15.66 16.31
C SER A 109 4.73 -15.63 16.60
N VAL A 110 3.92 -15.43 15.55
CA VAL A 110 2.45 -15.40 15.63
C VAL A 110 1.91 -16.52 14.74
N THR A 111 0.98 -17.29 15.28
CA THR A 111 0.28 -18.31 14.49
C THR A 111 -0.58 -17.62 13.43
N LEU A 112 -0.34 -17.95 12.18
CA LEU A 112 -1.15 -17.45 11.08
C LEU A 112 -2.50 -18.18 11.05
N PRO A 113 -3.61 -17.47 10.80
CA PRO A 113 -4.96 -18.05 10.88
C PRO A 113 -5.24 -19.06 9.78
N PHE A 114 -4.58 -18.97 8.64
CA PHE A 114 -4.82 -19.82 7.47
C PHE A 114 -3.52 -20.42 6.98
N ASP A 115 -3.59 -21.64 6.44
CA ASP A 115 -2.46 -22.29 5.76
C ASP A 115 -2.32 -21.83 4.32
N GLN A 116 -3.46 -21.55 3.69
CA GLN A 116 -3.55 -21.11 2.30
C GLN A 116 -4.61 -20.04 2.13
N ILE A 117 -4.39 -19.13 1.19
CA ILE A 117 -5.33 -18.07 0.78
C ILE A 117 -5.44 -18.13 -0.74
N ASN A 118 -6.66 -18.34 -1.23
CA ASN A 118 -6.97 -18.25 -2.65
C ASN A 118 -7.33 -16.79 -2.99
N LEU A 119 -6.67 -16.22 -3.98
CA LEU A 119 -6.97 -14.91 -4.51
C LEU A 119 -7.92 -15.06 -5.70
N LEU A 120 -9.10 -14.49 -5.59
CA LEU A 120 -10.11 -14.51 -6.65
C LEU A 120 -10.22 -13.13 -7.28
N SER A 121 -10.17 -13.09 -8.60
CA SER A 121 -10.30 -11.84 -9.37
C SER A 121 -11.67 -11.75 -10.01
N TYR A 122 -12.35 -10.64 -9.83
CA TYR A 122 -13.65 -10.35 -10.41
C TYR A 122 -13.55 -9.15 -11.36
N LYS A 123 -14.42 -9.13 -12.37
CA LYS A 123 -14.43 -8.07 -13.40
C LYS A 123 -14.99 -6.74 -12.89
N SER A 124 -15.77 -6.76 -11.83
CA SER A 124 -16.32 -5.56 -11.21
C SER A 124 -16.47 -5.74 -9.70
N GLN A 125 -16.62 -4.63 -9.00
CA GLN A 125 -16.81 -4.60 -7.55
C GLN A 125 -18.16 -5.20 -7.15
N GLU A 126 -19.20 -5.02 -7.96
CA GLU A 126 -20.53 -5.61 -7.77
C GLU A 126 -20.48 -7.15 -7.87
N ALA A 127 -19.72 -7.68 -8.85
CA ALA A 127 -19.53 -9.13 -8.97
C ALA A 127 -18.80 -9.72 -7.76
N ALA A 128 -17.78 -9.01 -7.23
CA ALA A 128 -17.08 -9.41 -6.02
C ALA A 128 -18.01 -9.34 -4.78
N ALA A 129 -18.83 -8.31 -4.67
CA ALA A 129 -19.83 -8.16 -3.60
C ALA A 129 -20.88 -9.27 -3.64
N TYR A 130 -21.35 -9.63 -4.82
CA TYR A 130 -22.26 -10.76 -5.00
C TYR A 130 -21.62 -12.08 -4.55
N ALA A 131 -20.38 -12.35 -4.96
CA ALA A 131 -19.65 -13.55 -4.55
C ALA A 131 -19.38 -13.59 -3.03
N PHE A 132 -19.19 -12.43 -2.39
CA PHE A 132 -19.14 -12.34 -0.93
C PHE A 132 -20.49 -12.67 -0.30
N SER A 133 -21.59 -12.17 -0.85
CA SER A 133 -22.94 -12.43 -0.37
C SER A 133 -23.36 -13.90 -0.52
N SER A 134 -22.89 -14.58 -1.56
CA SER A 134 -23.11 -16.02 -1.79
C SER A 134 -22.14 -16.93 -1.03
N HIS A 135 -21.25 -16.37 -0.23
CA HIS A 135 -20.21 -17.08 0.53
C HIS A 135 -19.14 -17.80 -0.34
N ASP A 136 -19.01 -17.43 -1.61
CA ASP A 136 -17.91 -17.88 -2.47
C ASP A 136 -16.60 -17.17 -2.14
N VAL A 137 -16.68 -15.99 -1.55
CA VAL A 137 -15.57 -15.18 -1.04
C VAL A 137 -15.74 -14.94 0.45
N HIS A 138 -14.71 -15.18 1.26
CA HIS A 138 -14.74 -15.04 2.71
C HIS A 138 -14.23 -13.69 3.21
N LEU A 139 -13.41 -13.00 2.43
CA LEU A 139 -12.88 -11.67 2.73
C LEU A 139 -12.92 -10.82 1.47
N LEU A 140 -13.53 -9.66 1.57
CA LEU A 140 -13.61 -8.68 0.50
C LEU A 140 -13.09 -7.32 0.99
N ALA A 141 -12.09 -6.75 0.30
CA ALA A 141 -11.75 -5.35 0.46
C ALA A 141 -12.64 -4.54 -0.49
N TYR A 142 -13.47 -3.66 0.07
CA TYR A 142 -14.45 -2.90 -0.68
C TYR A 142 -14.15 -1.40 -0.58
N ASP A 143 -14.05 -0.73 -1.73
CA ASP A 143 -13.86 0.72 -1.78
C ASP A 143 -15.21 1.43 -1.69
N MET A 144 -15.45 2.12 -0.58
CA MET A 144 -16.67 2.88 -0.31
C MET A 144 -16.65 4.29 -0.92
N THR A 145 -15.57 4.72 -1.57
CA THR A 145 -15.43 6.09 -2.10
C THR A 145 -16.16 6.33 -3.43
N GLY A 146 -16.71 5.28 -4.01
CA GLY A 146 -17.50 5.32 -5.24
C GLY A 146 -19.01 5.35 -4.99
N SER A 147 -19.74 4.53 -5.71
CA SER A 147 -21.15 4.29 -5.45
C SER A 147 -21.32 3.28 -4.32
N ARG A 148 -22.23 3.55 -3.39
CA ARG A 148 -22.66 2.55 -2.40
C ARG A 148 -23.29 1.36 -3.14
N GLY A 149 -22.52 0.31 -3.37
CA GLY A 149 -23.11 -0.99 -3.61
C GLY A 149 -23.66 -1.53 -2.28
N ASP A 150 -24.81 -2.21 -2.31
CA ASP A 150 -25.46 -2.83 -1.15
C ASP A 150 -24.65 -3.99 -0.55
N VAL A 151 -23.40 -3.76 -0.15
CA VAL A 151 -22.63 -4.74 0.63
C VAL A 151 -23.13 -4.77 2.09
N ALA A 152 -23.81 -3.71 2.51
CA ALA A 152 -24.35 -3.55 3.87
C ALA A 152 -25.49 -4.54 4.24
N SER A 153 -26.06 -5.25 3.27
CA SER A 153 -27.16 -6.21 3.51
C SER A 153 -26.69 -7.63 3.78
N THR A 154 -25.37 -7.88 3.78
CA THR A 154 -24.84 -9.24 3.97
C THR A 154 -24.63 -9.54 5.46
N SER A 155 -24.83 -10.80 5.85
CA SER A 155 -24.63 -11.30 7.22
C SER A 155 -23.17 -11.40 7.66
N GLY A 156 -22.27 -10.59 7.09
CA GLY A 156 -20.84 -10.54 7.42
C GLY A 156 -20.51 -9.51 8.51
N SER A 157 -19.35 -9.65 9.12
CA SER A 157 -18.74 -8.59 9.92
C SER A 157 -17.89 -7.70 9.04
N TYR A 158 -17.84 -6.40 9.32
CA TYR A 158 -17.00 -5.46 8.61
C TYR A 158 -16.13 -4.66 9.57
N THR A 159 -15.03 -4.18 9.06
CA THR A 159 -14.16 -3.24 9.77
C THR A 159 -13.81 -2.12 8.82
N ASP A 160 -14.09 -0.89 9.20
CA ASP A 160 -13.68 0.28 8.47
C ASP A 160 -12.18 0.54 8.69
N ALA A 161 -11.50 0.91 7.63
CA ALA A 161 -10.11 1.32 7.68
C ALA A 161 -10.00 2.77 7.18
N ASP A 162 -9.45 3.65 8.01
CA ASP A 162 -9.14 5.01 7.61
C ASP A 162 -8.20 5.01 6.42
N THR A 163 -8.51 5.84 5.42
CA THR A 163 -7.68 6.00 4.23
C THR A 163 -7.09 7.40 4.17
N THR A 164 -6.00 7.56 3.42
CA THR A 164 -5.45 8.88 3.06
C THR A 164 -6.06 9.43 1.77
N ILE A 165 -7.15 8.84 1.30
CA ILE A 165 -7.84 9.28 0.08
C ILE A 165 -8.57 10.58 0.38
N LEU A 166 -8.26 11.63 -0.37
CA LEU A 166 -8.92 12.92 -0.31
C LEU A 166 -9.83 13.07 -1.53
N GLN A 167 -11.13 13.22 -1.29
CA GLN A 167 -12.07 13.63 -2.34
C GLN A 167 -12.14 15.16 -2.37
N PHE A 168 -11.99 15.73 -3.55
CA PHE A 168 -12.01 17.19 -3.71
C PHE A 168 -12.68 17.60 -5.02
N LEU A 169 -13.26 18.80 -5.00
CA LEU A 169 -13.75 19.48 -6.20
C LEU A 169 -12.67 20.42 -6.73
N GLY A 170 -12.13 20.10 -7.90
CA GLY A 170 -11.14 20.91 -8.58
C GLY A 170 -11.78 21.89 -9.56
N PHE A 171 -11.34 23.17 -9.54
CA PHE A 171 -11.80 24.19 -10.49
C PHE A 171 -10.73 24.44 -11.57
N ASN A 172 -11.13 24.37 -12.84
CA ASN A 172 -10.25 24.75 -13.92
C ASN A 172 -10.20 26.29 -14.05
N HIS A 173 -9.14 26.90 -13.51
CA HIS A 173 -8.93 28.34 -13.52
C HIS A 173 -8.74 28.95 -14.93
N SER A 174 -8.48 28.15 -15.97
CA SER A 174 -8.44 28.63 -17.35
C SER A 174 -9.82 29.00 -17.91
N ARG A 175 -10.90 28.55 -17.26
CA ARG A 175 -12.27 28.91 -17.63
C ARG A 175 -12.66 30.23 -16.99
N SER A 176 -13.19 31.19 -17.80
CA SER A 176 -13.53 32.55 -17.36
C SER A 176 -14.44 32.60 -16.12
N LEU A 177 -15.40 31.64 -16.05
CA LEU A 177 -16.30 31.53 -14.89
C LEU A 177 -15.54 31.22 -13.60
N PHE A 178 -14.52 30.37 -13.63
CA PHE A 178 -13.77 29.93 -12.43
C PHE A 178 -12.53 30.76 -12.16
N GLN A 179 -12.22 31.76 -12.98
CA GLN A 179 -11.20 32.76 -12.64
C GLN A 179 -11.65 33.64 -11.47
N LYS A 180 -12.95 33.90 -11.34
CA LYS A 180 -13.52 34.70 -10.25
C LYS A 180 -13.55 33.91 -8.96
N ALA A 181 -12.93 34.45 -7.90
CA ALA A 181 -12.87 33.80 -6.59
C ALA A 181 -14.26 33.60 -5.97
N GLU A 182 -15.14 34.58 -6.19
CA GLU A 182 -16.53 34.59 -5.68
C GLU A 182 -17.34 33.40 -6.23
N MET A 183 -17.13 33.04 -7.48
CA MET A 183 -17.80 31.87 -8.07
C MET A 183 -17.36 30.57 -7.45
N ARG A 184 -16.06 30.41 -7.22
CA ARG A 184 -15.52 29.22 -6.55
C ARG A 184 -16.02 29.13 -5.10
N LEU A 185 -16.04 30.27 -4.41
CA LEU A 185 -16.56 30.36 -3.04
C LEU A 185 -18.05 30.03 -2.98
N ALA A 186 -18.87 30.58 -3.90
CA ALA A 186 -20.29 30.30 -3.95
C ALA A 186 -20.58 28.79 -4.13
N ILE A 187 -19.87 28.12 -5.04
CA ILE A 187 -20.00 26.67 -5.21
C ILE A 187 -19.56 25.92 -3.95
N SER A 188 -18.45 26.32 -3.35
CA SER A 188 -17.96 25.71 -2.09
C SER A 188 -18.95 25.85 -0.94
N MET A 189 -19.68 26.96 -0.88
CA MET A 189 -20.70 27.19 0.16
C MET A 189 -22.02 26.47 -0.13
N ALA A 190 -22.30 26.20 -1.42
CA ALA A 190 -23.50 25.44 -1.83
C ALA A 190 -23.35 23.92 -1.59
N MET A 191 -22.14 23.43 -1.32
CA MET A 191 -21.91 22.02 -1.03
C MET A 191 -22.37 21.65 0.38
N ASP A 192 -23.28 20.71 0.48
CA ASP A 192 -23.65 20.10 1.77
C ASP A 192 -22.60 19.05 2.17
N ARG A 193 -21.57 19.53 2.89
CA ARG A 193 -20.48 18.67 3.35
C ARG A 193 -20.92 17.63 4.37
N ALA A 194 -21.96 17.90 5.14
CA ALA A 194 -22.45 16.95 6.14
C ALA A 194 -23.03 15.71 5.48
N THR A 195 -23.82 15.89 4.42
CA THR A 195 -24.34 14.77 3.62
C THR A 195 -23.21 13.94 2.98
N TYR A 196 -22.14 14.59 2.48
CA TYR A 196 -21.00 13.84 1.90
C TYR A 196 -20.21 13.05 2.95
N VAL A 197 -20.12 13.51 4.20
CA VAL A 197 -19.41 12.79 5.27
C VAL A 197 -20.25 11.64 5.82
N SER A 198 -21.59 11.78 5.82
CA SER A 198 -22.52 10.76 6.34
C SER A 198 -22.94 9.72 5.27
N ALA A 199 -22.57 9.95 4.02
CA ALA A 199 -22.88 9.05 2.90
C ALA A 199 -21.81 7.99 2.73
#